data_d9146ca83cb66c7c8dba7ab45d96053a
#
_entry.id   d9146ca83cb66c7c8dba7ab45d96053a
#
_cell.length_a   1.000
_cell.length_b   1.000
_cell.length_c   1.000
_cell.angle_alpha   90.00
_cell.angle_beta   90.00
_cell.angle_gamma   90.00
#
_symmetry.space_group_name_H-M   'P 1'
#
loop_
_entity.id
_entity.type
_entity.pdbx_description
1 polymer ?
#
loop_
_entity_poly.entity_id
_entity_poly.type
_entity_poly.pdbx_seq_one_letter_code
_entity_poly.pdbx_strand_id
1 'polypeptide(L)'
;TLGMATDQGKIANIPGLAILADMSGKTIAETGTTIFRPPYTPVPIAAFAGRSRGKEFRPIRHTPSHEWALRQGAKFVGTGFWLRAQWYPAPGETEWRQSVDREVIAVRKSVGICDVSTLGKIDIQGRDAEIFLNRIYANEINKLPVGATRYGIMLREDGIVMDDGTTSRLGKKHYLMTTTTANAVAVFQHLQFCHQCLWPDLDVHLISVTEQYAQFAVAGPNARRLLEKLIDIKEDISNNAFPFMACGTILICGGLKARLFRISFSGELAYEIAVPARYGNAMMCALMAAGEEFGVTAYGTEALGVMRIEKGHVASNELNGQTTARQLGLGRMVSQKKDSI
;
A
#
# COMPACT_ATOMS: atom_id res chain seq x y z
N THR A 1 13.36 2.25 31.49
CA THR A 1 13.39 3.59 30.88
C THR A 1 13.53 4.69 31.91
N LEU A 2 12.97 4.49 33.11
CA LEU A 2 13.15 5.43 34.20
C LEU A 2 14.62 5.47 34.61
N GLY A 3 15.21 6.63 34.60
CA GLY A 3 16.60 6.84 34.96
C GLY A 3 17.62 6.84 33.82
N MET A 4 17.16 6.81 32.56
CA MET A 4 18.09 6.85 31.46
C MET A 4 18.43 8.24 30.92
N ALA A 5 17.62 9.23 31.23
CA ALA A 5 17.93 10.62 31.00
C ALA A 5 18.29 11.29 32.31
N THR A 6 19.41 11.99 32.31
CA THR A 6 19.78 12.89 33.42
C THR A 6 19.19 14.25 33.17
N ASP A 7 19.13 15.12 34.18
CA ASP A 7 18.68 16.52 34.06
C ASP A 7 19.43 17.34 32.99
N GLN A 8 20.56 16.83 32.53
CA GLN A 8 21.38 17.45 31.47
C GLN A 8 21.19 16.79 30.11
N GLY A 9 20.16 15.98 29.91
CA GLY A 9 19.92 15.25 28.67
C GLY A 9 20.91 14.12 28.39
N LYS A 10 21.72 13.74 29.35
CA LYS A 10 22.64 12.59 29.22
C LYS A 10 21.91 11.30 29.53
N ILE A 11 22.24 10.27 28.77
CA ILE A 11 21.70 8.93 29.01
C ILE A 11 22.29 8.40 30.34
N ALA A 12 21.43 8.00 31.26
CA ALA A 12 21.85 7.42 32.52
C ALA A 12 22.68 6.15 32.31
N ASN A 13 23.70 6.01 33.12
CA ASN A 13 24.59 4.86 33.05
C ASN A 13 23.82 3.58 33.43
N ILE A 14 23.62 2.71 32.43
CA ILE A 14 23.15 1.36 32.71
C ILE A 14 24.38 0.48 32.92
N PRO A 15 24.42 -0.30 33.98
CA PRO A 15 25.51 -1.25 34.18
C PRO A 15 25.75 -2.09 32.93
N GLY A 16 26.97 -2.08 32.44
CA GLY A 16 27.37 -2.75 31.20
C GLY A 16 27.31 -1.91 29.93
N LEU A 17 26.45 -0.90 29.83
CA LEU A 17 26.39 -0.05 28.64
C LEU A 17 27.62 0.85 28.54
N ALA A 18 28.08 1.40 29.65
CA ALA A 18 29.30 2.20 29.69
C ALA A 18 30.55 1.36 29.36
N ILE A 19 30.60 0.12 29.86
CA ILE A 19 31.68 -0.83 29.57
C ILE A 19 31.65 -1.15 28.03
N LEU A 20 30.48 -1.44 27.48
CA LEU A 20 30.35 -1.74 26.06
C LEU A 20 30.70 -0.54 25.19
N ALA A 21 30.35 0.67 25.61
CA ALA A 21 30.71 1.92 24.93
C ALA A 21 32.24 2.11 24.91
N ASP A 22 32.87 1.94 26.05
CA ASP A 22 34.33 2.05 26.22
C ASP A 22 35.05 0.99 25.37
N MET A 23 34.65 -0.28 25.45
CA MET A 23 35.22 -1.37 24.66
C MET A 23 35.06 -1.18 23.14
N SER A 24 34.01 -0.48 22.71
CA SER A 24 33.74 -0.21 21.29
C SER A 24 34.27 1.12 20.79
N GLY A 25 34.90 1.92 21.68
CA GLY A 25 35.42 3.26 21.36
C GLY A 25 34.31 4.24 20.94
N LYS A 26 33.11 4.09 21.48
CA LYS A 26 31.91 4.88 21.11
C LYS A 26 31.34 5.59 22.33
N THR A 27 30.54 6.63 22.07
CA THR A 27 29.73 7.24 23.13
C THR A 27 28.64 6.29 23.60
N ILE A 28 28.14 6.46 24.81
CA ILE A 28 27.01 5.67 25.32
C ILE A 28 25.79 5.83 24.42
N ALA A 29 25.53 7.03 23.89
CA ALA A 29 24.44 7.31 22.96
C ALA A 29 24.57 6.58 21.62
N GLU A 30 25.78 6.34 21.15
CA GLU A 30 26.06 5.60 19.92
C GLU A 30 26.05 4.08 20.11
N THR A 31 26.38 3.63 21.32
CA THR A 31 26.49 2.21 21.66
C THR A 31 25.12 1.58 21.89
N GLY A 32 24.20 2.31 22.45
CA GLY A 32 22.87 1.80 22.70
C GLY A 32 21.85 2.90 22.76
N THR A 33 21.05 2.98 21.74
CA THR A 33 19.71 3.48 21.97
C THR A 33 18.98 2.38 22.70
N THR A 34 18.93 2.50 23.98
CA THR A 34 18.15 1.58 24.77
C THR A 34 16.69 1.79 24.48
N ILE A 35 16.24 1.04 23.57
CA ILE A 35 14.81 0.79 23.44
C ILE A 35 14.48 -0.16 24.58
N PHE A 36 13.89 0.40 25.61
CA PHE A 36 13.61 -0.31 26.84
C PHE A 36 12.54 -1.34 26.77
N ARG A 37 11.79 -1.32 25.74
CA ARG A 37 10.90 -2.44 25.47
C ARG A 37 11.52 -3.19 24.32
N PRO A 38 11.62 -4.51 24.42
CA PRO A 38 11.88 -5.28 23.22
C PRO A 38 10.92 -4.75 22.18
N PRO A 39 11.39 -4.38 21.00
CA PRO A 39 10.48 -4.04 19.93
C PRO A 39 9.51 -5.22 19.80
N TYR A 40 8.25 -4.94 19.65
CA TYR A 40 7.22 -5.96 19.44
C TYR A 40 7.46 -6.78 18.17
N THR A 41 8.35 -6.30 17.32
CA THR A 41 8.87 -7.01 16.16
C THR A 41 10.26 -7.56 16.49
N PRO A 42 10.62 -8.72 15.97
CA PRO A 42 11.99 -9.22 16.06
C PRO A 42 12.98 -8.13 15.67
N VAL A 43 13.94 -7.83 16.52
CA VAL A 43 15.04 -6.94 16.18
C VAL A 43 15.88 -7.68 15.14
N PRO A 44 16.00 -7.23 13.90
CA PRO A 44 16.90 -7.85 12.96
C PRO A 44 18.34 -7.74 13.50
N ILE A 45 19.13 -8.75 13.29
CA ILE A 45 20.59 -8.75 13.63
C ILE A 45 21.25 -7.48 13.10
N ALA A 46 20.79 -6.95 11.98
CA ALA A 46 21.22 -5.67 11.41
C ALA A 46 21.12 -4.47 12.36
N ALA A 47 20.24 -4.51 13.36
CA ALA A 47 20.16 -3.44 14.36
C ALA A 47 21.40 -3.36 15.24
N PHE A 48 22.12 -4.47 15.40
CA PHE A 48 23.38 -4.55 16.13
C PHE A 48 24.60 -4.16 15.29
N ALA A 49 24.46 -4.13 13.97
CA ALA A 49 25.56 -3.79 13.05
C ALA A 49 25.82 -2.27 12.93
N GLY A 50 25.06 -1.44 13.64
CA GLY A 50 25.18 0.02 13.60
C GLY A 50 24.79 0.62 12.24
N ARG A 51 25.41 1.74 11.86
CA ARG A 51 25.08 2.44 10.61
C ARG A 51 25.70 1.80 9.36
N SER A 52 26.76 1.01 9.52
CA SER A 52 27.46 0.32 8.42
C SER A 52 26.80 -1.02 8.10
N ARG A 53 25.49 -1.00 7.88
CA ARG A 53 24.76 -2.22 7.51
C ARG A 53 24.88 -2.46 6.02
N GLY A 54 25.43 -3.62 5.64
CA GLY A 54 25.31 -4.10 4.27
C GLY A 54 23.86 -4.36 3.89
N LYS A 55 23.58 -4.39 2.60
CA LYS A 55 22.24 -4.71 2.08
C LYS A 55 21.73 -6.10 2.47
N GLU A 56 22.63 -7.00 2.86
CA GLU A 56 22.35 -8.36 3.35
C GLU A 56 21.52 -8.38 4.64
N PHE A 57 21.62 -7.32 5.45
CA PHE A 57 20.85 -7.16 6.68
C PHE A 57 19.49 -6.48 6.48
N ARG A 58 19.20 -6.02 5.26
CA ARG A 58 17.92 -5.42 4.92
C ARG A 58 17.05 -6.45 4.21
N PRO A 59 15.99 -6.95 4.85
CA PRO A 59 15.07 -7.83 4.16
C PRO A 59 14.49 -7.11 2.94
N ILE A 60 14.55 -7.74 1.78
CA ILE A 60 13.97 -7.23 0.55
C ILE A 60 12.90 -8.22 0.12
N ARG A 61 11.68 -7.73 -0.04
CA ARG A 61 10.57 -8.47 -0.63
C ARG A 61 10.43 -8.09 -2.09
N HIS A 62 10.26 -9.06 -2.93
CA HIS A 62 10.02 -8.86 -4.35
C HIS A 62 8.55 -9.01 -4.67
N THR A 63 8.05 -8.20 -5.59
CA THR A 63 6.69 -8.36 -6.10
C THR A 63 6.58 -9.62 -6.96
N PRO A 64 5.39 -10.19 -7.12
CA PRO A 64 5.21 -11.38 -7.98
C PRO A 64 5.61 -11.18 -9.45
N SER A 65 5.70 -9.94 -9.94
CA SER A 65 6.16 -9.62 -11.30
C SER A 65 7.59 -9.08 -11.36
N HIS A 66 8.35 -9.16 -10.26
CA HIS A 66 9.70 -8.60 -10.16
C HIS A 66 10.65 -9.08 -11.28
N GLU A 67 10.63 -10.37 -11.58
CA GLU A 67 11.47 -10.96 -12.62
C GLU A 67 11.14 -10.39 -14.02
N TRP A 68 9.87 -10.12 -14.27
CA TRP A 68 9.47 -9.45 -15.50
C TRP A 68 10.05 -8.02 -15.55
N ALA A 69 9.87 -7.25 -14.49
CA ALA A 69 10.36 -5.87 -14.41
C ALA A 69 11.90 -5.82 -14.55
N LEU A 70 12.61 -6.78 -13.93
CA LEU A 70 14.06 -6.89 -14.05
C LEU A 70 14.50 -7.11 -15.51
N ARG A 71 13.83 -8.02 -16.23
CA ARG A 71 14.10 -8.26 -17.66
C ARG A 71 13.82 -7.06 -18.55
N GLN A 72 12.89 -6.18 -18.14
CA GLN A 72 12.64 -4.91 -18.84
C GLN A 72 13.64 -3.80 -18.45
N GLY A 73 14.64 -4.10 -17.65
CA GLY A 73 15.66 -3.13 -17.23
C GLY A 73 15.18 -2.11 -16.20
N ALA A 74 14.07 -2.38 -15.52
CA ALA A 74 13.51 -1.48 -14.51
C ALA A 74 14.57 -1.04 -13.49
N LYS A 75 14.52 0.21 -13.09
CA LYS A 75 15.21 0.71 -11.90
C LYS A 75 14.30 0.55 -10.70
N PHE A 76 14.88 0.22 -9.55
CA PHE A 76 14.12 -0.15 -8.37
C PHE A 76 14.37 0.79 -7.20
N VAL A 77 13.35 0.97 -6.37
CA VAL A 77 13.39 1.71 -5.11
C VAL A 77 12.79 0.89 -3.98
N GLY A 78 13.38 1.02 -2.79
CA GLY A 78 12.84 0.39 -1.59
C GLY A 78 11.67 1.20 -1.04
N THR A 79 10.51 0.55 -0.87
CA THR A 79 9.33 1.12 -0.21
C THR A 79 8.94 0.19 0.94
N GLY A 80 9.15 0.63 2.18
CA GLY A 80 9.12 -0.28 3.32
C GLY A 80 10.14 -1.40 3.15
N PHE A 81 9.67 -2.66 3.18
CA PHE A 81 10.50 -3.83 2.93
C PHE A 81 10.43 -4.35 1.48
N TRP A 82 9.69 -3.67 0.62
CA TRP A 82 9.48 -4.08 -0.76
C TRP A 82 10.41 -3.34 -1.72
N LEU A 83 10.83 -4.04 -2.77
CA LEU A 83 11.51 -3.46 -3.91
C LEU A 83 10.49 -3.22 -5.02
N ARG A 84 10.27 -1.96 -5.40
CA ARG A 84 9.32 -1.57 -6.44
C ARG A 84 10.04 -1.03 -7.66
N ALA A 85 9.49 -1.28 -8.85
CA ALA A 85 9.96 -0.60 -10.06
C ALA A 85 9.73 0.92 -9.91
N GLN A 86 10.80 1.68 -10.05
CA GLN A 86 10.81 3.13 -9.94
C GLN A 86 10.52 3.79 -11.28
N TRP A 87 11.20 3.36 -12.33
CA TRP A 87 10.94 3.68 -13.74
C TRP A 87 11.53 2.62 -14.64
N TYR A 88 11.16 2.63 -15.92
CA TYR A 88 11.64 1.72 -16.95
C TYR A 88 12.39 2.50 -18.04
N PRO A 89 13.74 2.45 -18.10
CA PRO A 89 14.53 3.13 -19.12
C PRO A 89 14.21 2.61 -20.53
N ALA A 90 14.15 3.51 -21.50
CA ALA A 90 14.08 3.16 -22.93
C ALA A 90 15.40 3.44 -23.64
N PRO A 91 15.67 2.77 -24.77
CA PRO A 91 16.86 3.05 -25.57
C PRO A 91 16.98 4.53 -25.93
N GLY A 92 18.17 5.11 -25.73
CA GLY A 92 18.47 6.52 -25.99
C GLY A 92 18.12 7.49 -24.84
N GLU A 93 17.46 7.04 -23.79
CA GLU A 93 17.25 7.86 -22.59
C GLU A 93 18.54 7.87 -21.72
N THR A 94 19.00 9.05 -21.37
CA THR A 94 20.23 9.25 -20.57
C THR A 94 19.92 9.66 -19.14
N GLU A 95 18.73 10.18 -18.88
CA GLU A 95 18.29 10.66 -17.58
C GLU A 95 16.97 10.02 -17.18
N TRP A 96 16.82 9.73 -15.90
CA TRP A 96 15.63 9.12 -15.33
C TRP A 96 14.34 9.91 -15.63
N ARG A 97 14.44 11.23 -15.73
CA ARG A 97 13.31 12.11 -15.99
C ARG A 97 12.69 11.85 -17.37
N GLN A 98 13.50 11.55 -18.37
CA GLN A 98 13.02 11.22 -19.72
C GLN A 98 12.13 9.97 -19.70
N SER A 99 12.53 8.94 -18.91
CA SER A 99 11.71 7.74 -18.72
C SER A 99 10.38 8.06 -18.05
N VAL A 100 10.42 8.83 -16.97
CA VAL A 100 9.23 9.20 -16.20
C VAL A 100 8.25 10.03 -17.04
N ASP A 101 8.74 11.05 -17.75
CA ASP A 101 7.91 11.90 -18.60
C ASP A 101 7.26 11.08 -19.73
N ARG A 102 8.00 10.15 -20.37
CA ARG A 102 7.46 9.22 -21.37
C ARG A 102 6.39 8.32 -20.78
N GLU A 103 6.63 7.74 -19.60
CA GLU A 103 5.66 6.89 -18.92
C GLU A 103 4.37 7.65 -18.60
N VAL A 104 4.46 8.85 -18.02
CA VAL A 104 3.30 9.70 -17.74
C VAL A 104 2.51 10.02 -19.00
N ILE A 105 3.20 10.47 -20.06
CA ILE A 105 2.57 10.81 -21.35
C ILE A 105 1.88 9.59 -21.96
N ALA A 106 2.50 8.41 -21.90
CA ALA A 106 1.94 7.17 -22.45
C ALA A 106 0.67 6.77 -21.69
N VAL A 107 0.67 6.84 -20.35
CA VAL A 107 -0.55 6.59 -19.56
C VAL A 107 -1.65 7.57 -19.91
N ARG A 108 -1.36 8.87 -19.96
CA ARG A 108 -2.34 9.92 -20.29
C ARG A 108 -2.94 9.75 -21.70
N LYS A 109 -2.13 9.33 -22.68
CA LYS A 109 -2.57 9.20 -24.08
C LYS A 109 -3.20 7.87 -24.41
N SER A 110 -2.84 6.80 -23.71
CA SER A 110 -3.28 5.45 -24.04
C SER A 110 -3.55 4.60 -22.81
N VAL A 111 -2.59 3.79 -22.37
CA VAL A 111 -2.72 2.91 -21.22
C VAL A 111 -1.36 2.54 -20.65
N GLY A 112 -1.28 2.49 -19.34
CA GLY A 112 -0.11 2.00 -18.62
C GLY A 112 -0.46 0.99 -17.53
N ILE A 113 0.53 0.21 -17.16
CA ILE A 113 0.43 -0.82 -16.13
C ILE A 113 1.49 -0.58 -15.06
N CYS A 114 1.05 -0.50 -13.80
CA CYS A 114 1.93 -0.41 -12.64
C CYS A 114 1.67 -1.59 -11.69
N ASP A 115 2.75 -2.25 -11.26
CA ASP A 115 2.66 -3.24 -10.19
C ASP A 115 2.45 -2.55 -8.85
N VAL A 116 1.26 -2.75 -8.28
CA VAL A 116 0.84 -2.23 -6.97
C VAL A 116 0.65 -3.36 -5.94
N SER A 117 1.26 -4.52 -6.18
CA SER A 117 1.17 -5.70 -5.32
C SER A 117 1.62 -5.45 -3.88
N THR A 118 2.39 -4.41 -3.65
CA THR A 118 2.97 -4.08 -2.35
C THR A 118 2.03 -3.35 -1.41
N LEU A 119 0.90 -2.81 -1.92
CA LEU A 119 -0.13 -2.22 -1.06
C LEU A 119 -0.58 -3.23 -0.01
N GLY A 120 -0.69 -2.81 1.24
CA GLY A 120 -1.23 -3.67 2.27
C GLY A 120 -2.65 -4.11 1.90
N LYS A 121 -2.94 -5.38 2.11
CA LYS A 121 -4.27 -5.97 1.88
C LYS A 121 -4.68 -6.75 3.12
N ILE A 122 -5.77 -6.34 3.71
CA ILE A 122 -6.32 -6.96 4.92
C ILE A 122 -7.71 -7.44 4.60
N ASP A 123 -7.91 -8.74 4.68
CA ASP A 123 -9.21 -9.38 4.56
C ASP A 123 -9.91 -9.31 5.92
N ILE A 124 -11.13 -8.79 5.94
CA ILE A 124 -11.91 -8.55 7.16
C ILE A 124 -13.25 -9.21 7.01
N GLN A 125 -13.52 -10.19 7.86
CA GLN A 125 -14.75 -10.97 7.84
C GLN A 125 -15.36 -11.04 9.24
N GLY A 126 -16.67 -11.24 9.30
CA GLY A 126 -17.40 -11.40 10.54
C GLY A 126 -18.74 -10.69 10.53
N ARG A 127 -19.58 -11.07 11.47
CA ARG A 127 -20.91 -10.46 11.64
C ARG A 127 -20.81 -8.97 11.91
N ASP A 128 -19.80 -8.56 12.68
CA ASP A 128 -19.63 -7.20 13.16
C ASP A 128 -18.53 -6.42 12.40
N ALA A 129 -18.07 -6.97 11.25
CA ALA A 129 -17.03 -6.33 10.42
C ALA A 129 -17.39 -4.89 9.97
N GLU A 130 -18.68 -4.64 9.68
CA GLU A 130 -19.18 -3.30 9.33
C GLU A 130 -19.05 -2.32 10.50
N ILE A 131 -19.43 -2.75 11.70
CA ILE A 131 -19.34 -1.94 12.92
C ILE A 131 -17.87 -1.64 13.23
N PHE A 132 -17.03 -2.66 13.17
CA PHE A 132 -15.59 -2.54 13.41
C PHE A 132 -14.95 -1.52 12.46
N LEU A 133 -15.13 -1.70 11.15
CA LEU A 133 -14.60 -0.78 10.14
C LEU A 133 -15.14 0.65 10.30
N ASN A 134 -16.42 0.78 10.67
CA ASN A 134 -17.00 2.09 10.91
C ASN A 134 -16.40 2.79 12.14
N ARG A 135 -15.88 2.06 13.12
CA ARG A 135 -15.13 2.62 14.25
C ARG A 135 -13.69 2.99 13.87
N ILE A 136 -13.04 2.20 13.02
CA ILE A 136 -11.65 2.41 12.58
C ILE A 136 -11.51 3.67 11.70
N TYR A 137 -12.37 3.82 10.70
CA TYR A 137 -12.26 4.94 9.75
C TYR A 137 -12.92 6.21 10.27
N ALA A 138 -12.34 7.36 9.96
CA ALA A 138 -12.93 8.66 10.27
C ALA A 138 -14.20 8.93 9.45
N ASN A 139 -14.32 8.40 8.26
CA ASN A 139 -15.52 8.47 7.43
C ASN A 139 -16.48 7.29 7.67
N GLU A 140 -17.74 7.45 7.27
CA GLU A 140 -18.75 6.39 7.40
C GLU A 140 -18.48 5.23 6.45
N ILE A 141 -18.44 4.01 6.98
CA ILE A 141 -18.31 2.75 6.22
C ILE A 141 -19.63 1.94 6.26
N ASN A 142 -20.46 2.16 7.27
CA ASN A 142 -21.70 1.40 7.51
C ASN A 142 -22.74 1.44 6.39
N LYS A 143 -22.62 2.36 5.42
CA LYS A 143 -23.52 2.48 4.27
C LYS A 143 -22.87 2.03 2.96
N LEU A 144 -21.74 1.34 3.02
CA LEU A 144 -21.07 0.85 1.83
C LEU A 144 -21.85 -0.35 1.28
N PRO A 145 -22.42 -0.32 0.06
CA PRO A 145 -23.12 -1.46 -0.51
C PRO A 145 -22.15 -2.57 -0.91
N VAL A 146 -22.64 -3.80 -0.98
CA VAL A 146 -21.87 -4.93 -1.55
C VAL A 146 -21.57 -4.63 -3.02
N GLY A 147 -20.34 -4.90 -3.44
CA GLY A 147 -19.86 -4.58 -4.78
C GLY A 147 -19.33 -3.15 -4.93
N ALA A 148 -19.22 -2.39 -3.84
CA ALA A 148 -18.68 -1.04 -3.86
C ALA A 148 -17.41 -0.90 -3.01
N THR A 149 -16.62 0.09 -3.37
CA THR A 149 -15.39 0.49 -2.68
C THR A 149 -15.56 1.90 -2.15
N ARG A 150 -14.89 2.22 -1.05
CA ARG A 150 -14.82 3.57 -0.50
C ARG A 150 -13.40 3.89 -0.08
N TYR A 151 -12.93 5.05 -0.47
CA TYR A 151 -11.70 5.62 0.08
C TYR A 151 -11.95 6.10 1.50
N GLY A 152 -11.05 5.82 2.40
CA GLY A 152 -11.15 6.12 3.82
C GLY A 152 -9.83 6.60 4.40
N ILE A 153 -9.92 7.36 5.50
CA ILE A 153 -8.79 7.80 6.29
C ILE A 153 -8.90 7.28 7.71
N MET A 154 -7.78 6.86 8.27
CA MET A 154 -7.64 6.48 9.67
C MET A 154 -6.93 7.60 10.41
N LEU A 155 -7.44 7.95 11.56
CA LEU A 155 -6.86 8.97 12.44
C LEU A 155 -6.35 8.33 13.73
N ARG A 156 -5.32 8.92 14.30
CA ARG A 156 -4.93 8.70 15.68
C ARG A 156 -5.81 9.54 16.59
N GLU A 157 -5.75 9.30 17.89
CA GLU A 157 -6.53 10.03 18.90
C GLU A 157 -6.21 11.53 18.93
N ASP A 158 -5.02 11.92 18.48
CA ASP A 158 -4.60 13.33 18.36
C ASP A 158 -5.09 14.01 17.05
N GLY A 159 -5.87 13.28 16.22
CA GLY A 159 -6.40 13.79 14.96
C GLY A 159 -5.42 13.77 13.79
N ILE A 160 -4.21 13.26 14.00
CA ILE A 160 -3.21 13.07 12.94
C ILE A 160 -3.60 11.88 12.08
N VAL A 161 -3.46 12.02 10.75
CA VAL A 161 -3.73 10.91 9.83
C VAL A 161 -2.67 9.82 10.01
N MET A 162 -3.14 8.62 10.34
CA MET A 162 -2.31 7.44 10.51
C MET A 162 -2.03 6.75 9.18
N ASP A 163 -3.07 6.55 8.39
CA ASP A 163 -3.00 5.94 7.05
C ASP A 163 -4.27 6.26 6.25
N ASP A 164 -4.20 6.00 4.95
CA ASP A 164 -5.33 6.06 4.04
C ASP A 164 -5.42 4.79 3.20
N GLY A 165 -6.54 4.58 2.57
CA GLY A 165 -6.70 3.43 1.67
C GLY A 165 -8.13 3.24 1.21
N THR A 166 -8.37 2.13 0.55
CA THR A 166 -9.71 1.78 0.09
C THR A 166 -10.26 0.60 0.86
N THR A 167 -11.56 0.63 1.14
CA THR A 167 -12.30 -0.50 1.70
C THR A 167 -13.35 -0.92 0.71
N SER A 168 -13.27 -2.18 0.28
CA SER A 168 -14.17 -2.81 -0.70
C SER A 168 -15.06 -3.81 0.00
N ARG A 169 -16.38 -3.71 -0.18
CA ARG A 169 -17.34 -4.68 0.37
C ARG A 169 -17.57 -5.80 -0.63
N LEU A 170 -16.92 -6.93 -0.43
CA LEU A 170 -16.97 -8.09 -1.32
C LEU A 170 -18.20 -8.98 -1.05
N GLY A 171 -18.80 -8.87 0.13
CA GLY A 171 -19.97 -9.64 0.54
C GLY A 171 -20.64 -9.04 1.77
N LYS A 172 -21.77 -9.64 2.20
CA LYS A 172 -22.54 -9.12 3.35
C LYS A 172 -21.68 -8.95 4.61
N LYS A 173 -20.74 -9.86 4.85
CA LYS A 173 -19.88 -9.92 6.02
C LYS A 173 -18.39 -9.99 5.64
N HIS A 174 -18.03 -9.52 4.44
CA HIS A 174 -16.71 -9.67 3.88
C HIS A 174 -16.24 -8.38 3.24
N TYR A 175 -15.11 -7.87 3.73
CA TYR A 175 -14.47 -6.64 3.26
C TYR A 175 -13.00 -6.91 2.93
N LEU A 176 -12.48 -6.17 1.98
CA LEU A 176 -11.04 -6.05 1.71
C LEU A 176 -10.63 -4.61 1.93
N MET A 177 -9.72 -4.40 2.84
CA MET A 177 -9.11 -3.11 3.13
C MET A 177 -7.72 -3.05 2.50
N THR A 178 -7.39 -1.93 1.85
CA THR A 178 -6.02 -1.63 1.42
C THR A 178 -5.40 -0.55 2.29
N THR A 179 -4.07 -0.56 2.38
CA THR A 179 -3.27 0.42 3.12
C THR A 179 -2.10 0.88 2.28
N THR A 180 -1.42 1.94 2.68
CA THR A 180 -0.13 2.26 2.08
C THR A 180 0.89 1.13 2.33
N THR A 181 1.83 0.97 1.40
CA THR A 181 2.83 -0.11 1.46
C THR A 181 3.65 -0.08 2.76
N ALA A 182 4.11 1.10 3.15
CA ALA A 182 4.99 1.25 4.31
C ALA A 182 4.26 1.00 5.64
N ASN A 183 2.98 1.34 5.71
CA ASN A 183 2.18 1.26 6.94
C ASN A 183 1.40 -0.05 7.09
N ALA A 184 1.47 -0.96 6.13
CA ALA A 184 0.67 -2.20 6.14
C ALA A 184 0.74 -2.97 7.46
N VAL A 185 1.95 -3.09 8.04
CA VAL A 185 2.16 -3.78 9.31
C VAL A 185 1.60 -2.97 10.48
N ALA A 186 1.88 -1.66 10.53
CA ALA A 186 1.43 -0.78 11.61
C ALA A 186 -0.11 -0.72 11.66
N VAL A 187 -0.76 -0.62 10.50
CA VAL A 187 -2.22 -0.64 10.40
C VAL A 187 -2.76 -1.98 10.87
N PHE A 188 -2.19 -3.10 10.44
CA PHE A 188 -2.66 -4.42 10.87
C PHE A 188 -2.53 -4.60 12.39
N GLN A 189 -1.43 -4.18 12.99
CA GLN A 189 -1.23 -4.19 14.44
C GLN A 189 -2.24 -3.31 15.16
N HIS A 190 -2.54 -2.12 14.61
CA HIS A 190 -3.57 -1.23 15.16
C HIS A 190 -4.95 -1.89 15.14
N LEU A 191 -5.33 -2.52 14.01
CA LEU A 191 -6.60 -3.24 13.92
C LEU A 191 -6.68 -4.39 14.93
N GLN A 192 -5.59 -5.15 15.10
CA GLN A 192 -5.51 -6.22 16.11
C GLN A 192 -5.66 -5.66 17.51
N PHE A 193 -4.98 -4.56 17.84
CA PHE A 193 -5.12 -3.89 19.13
C PHE A 193 -6.57 -3.43 19.38
N CYS A 194 -7.17 -2.76 18.42
CA CYS A 194 -8.57 -2.32 18.53
C CYS A 194 -9.52 -3.49 18.75
N HIS A 195 -9.34 -4.59 18.02
CA HIS A 195 -10.18 -5.75 18.16
C HIS A 195 -9.97 -6.46 19.50
N GLN A 196 -8.72 -6.72 19.88
CA GLN A 196 -8.42 -7.55 21.04
C GLN A 196 -8.54 -6.81 22.38
N CYS A 197 -8.29 -5.50 22.39
CA CYS A 197 -8.21 -4.70 23.61
C CYS A 197 -9.39 -3.74 23.79
N LEU A 198 -9.87 -3.11 22.71
CA LEU A 198 -10.93 -2.11 22.83
C LEU A 198 -12.32 -2.71 22.58
N TRP A 199 -12.44 -3.62 21.62
CA TRP A 199 -13.73 -4.20 21.19
C TRP A 199 -13.65 -5.74 21.05
N PRO A 200 -13.29 -6.46 22.10
CA PRO A 200 -13.09 -7.92 22.05
C PRO A 200 -14.38 -8.71 21.79
N ASP A 201 -15.52 -8.11 22.07
CA ASP A 201 -16.83 -8.77 21.88
C ASP A 201 -17.34 -8.74 20.42
N LEU A 202 -16.66 -8.01 19.53
CA LEU A 202 -17.02 -7.97 18.11
C LEU A 202 -16.61 -9.27 17.41
N ASP A 203 -17.55 -9.87 16.70
CA ASP A 203 -17.31 -11.03 15.82
C ASP A 203 -16.63 -10.57 14.52
N VAL A 204 -15.29 -10.47 14.56
CA VAL A 204 -14.44 -9.98 13.45
C VAL A 204 -13.19 -10.84 13.32
N HIS A 205 -12.84 -11.20 12.11
CA HIS A 205 -11.62 -11.90 11.76
C HIS A 205 -10.78 -11.04 10.83
N LEU A 206 -9.51 -10.85 11.19
CA LEU A 206 -8.55 -10.00 10.48
C LEU A 206 -7.43 -10.88 9.95
N ILE A 207 -7.21 -10.86 8.63
CA ILE A 207 -6.16 -11.66 7.99
C ILE A 207 -5.38 -10.76 7.03
N SER A 208 -4.06 -10.68 7.20
CA SER A 208 -3.21 -10.05 6.20
C SER A 208 -3.08 -10.97 4.98
N VAL A 209 -3.51 -10.46 3.83
CA VAL A 209 -3.46 -11.18 2.56
C VAL A 209 -2.57 -10.46 1.53
N THR A 210 -1.70 -9.57 2.00
CA THR A 210 -0.82 -8.76 1.15
C THR A 210 -0.03 -9.61 0.17
N GLU A 211 0.58 -10.69 0.65
CA GLU A 211 1.45 -11.56 -0.15
C GLU A 211 0.68 -12.63 -0.93
N GLN A 212 -0.63 -12.74 -0.72
CA GLN A 212 -1.46 -13.72 -1.43
C GLN A 212 -1.89 -13.23 -2.81
N TYR A 213 -1.79 -11.93 -3.09
CA TYR A 213 -2.25 -11.32 -4.34
C TYR A 213 -1.17 -10.52 -5.03
N ALA A 214 -0.99 -10.79 -6.32
CA ALA A 214 -0.40 -9.85 -7.26
C ALA A 214 -1.48 -8.86 -7.71
N GLN A 215 -1.20 -7.56 -7.65
CA GLN A 215 -2.16 -6.51 -8.00
C GLN A 215 -1.53 -5.51 -8.95
N PHE A 216 -2.27 -5.19 -10.02
CA PHE A 216 -1.81 -4.29 -11.07
C PHE A 216 -2.82 -3.18 -11.27
N ALA A 217 -2.33 -1.94 -11.29
CA ALA A 217 -3.10 -0.80 -11.76
C ALA A 217 -2.98 -0.71 -13.27
N VAL A 218 -4.13 -0.71 -13.95
CA VAL A 218 -4.26 -0.51 -15.39
C VAL A 218 -4.95 0.83 -15.59
N ALA A 219 -4.22 1.84 -16.08
CA ALA A 219 -4.67 3.22 -16.10
C ALA A 219 -4.49 3.87 -17.47
N GLY A 220 -5.43 4.69 -17.88
CA GLY A 220 -5.43 5.44 -19.14
C GLY A 220 -6.72 5.26 -19.92
N PRO A 221 -6.93 6.06 -21.00
CA PRO A 221 -8.15 6.01 -21.82
C PRO A 221 -8.50 4.62 -22.35
N ASN A 222 -7.50 3.80 -22.68
CA ASN A 222 -7.68 2.45 -23.21
C ASN A 222 -7.68 1.35 -22.12
N ALA A 223 -7.65 1.69 -20.83
CA ALA A 223 -7.56 0.70 -19.74
C ALA A 223 -8.68 -0.35 -19.78
N ARG A 224 -9.94 0.08 -20.03
CA ARG A 224 -11.07 -0.84 -20.16
C ARG A 224 -10.91 -1.75 -21.38
N ARG A 225 -10.61 -1.19 -22.55
CA ARG A 225 -10.45 -1.94 -23.80
C ARG A 225 -9.37 -3.02 -23.67
N LEU A 226 -8.28 -2.70 -22.96
CA LEU A 226 -7.23 -3.68 -22.67
C LEU A 226 -7.78 -4.81 -21.79
N LEU A 227 -8.48 -4.49 -20.70
CA LEU A 227 -9.03 -5.50 -19.78
C LEU A 227 -10.10 -6.37 -20.44
N GLU A 228 -10.94 -5.82 -21.30
CA GLU A 228 -11.98 -6.56 -22.05
C GLU A 228 -11.39 -7.69 -22.90
N LYS A 229 -10.11 -7.61 -23.29
CA LYS A 229 -9.42 -8.70 -24.01
C LYS A 229 -9.05 -9.90 -23.13
N LEU A 230 -8.95 -9.68 -21.82
CA LEU A 230 -8.55 -10.69 -20.86
C LEU A 230 -9.72 -11.23 -20.06
N ILE A 231 -10.77 -10.45 -19.94
CA ILE A 231 -12.00 -10.79 -19.20
C ILE A 231 -12.82 -11.80 -19.99
N ASP A 232 -13.34 -12.79 -19.30
CA ASP A 232 -14.18 -13.82 -19.94
C ASP A 232 -15.49 -13.21 -20.41
N ILE A 233 -15.99 -13.65 -21.57
CA ILE A 233 -17.11 -13.03 -22.35
C ILE A 233 -18.40 -12.80 -21.53
N LYS A 234 -18.58 -13.52 -20.43
CA LYS A 234 -19.76 -13.39 -19.57
C LYS A 234 -19.70 -12.20 -18.60
N GLU A 235 -18.57 -11.56 -18.49
CA GLU A 235 -18.33 -10.46 -17.54
C GLU A 235 -18.48 -9.11 -18.24
N ASP A 236 -19.26 -8.21 -17.66
CA ASP A 236 -19.47 -6.85 -18.16
C ASP A 236 -18.80 -5.83 -17.23
N ILE A 237 -17.81 -5.08 -17.76
CA ILE A 237 -17.13 -4.00 -17.04
C ILE A 237 -17.46 -2.61 -17.63
N SER A 238 -18.57 -2.48 -18.31
CA SER A 238 -19.11 -1.20 -18.79
C SER A 238 -19.36 -0.23 -17.63
N ASN A 239 -19.61 1.04 -17.95
CA ASN A 239 -19.93 2.04 -16.92
C ASN A 239 -21.19 1.70 -16.12
N ASN A 240 -22.15 1.02 -16.75
CA ASN A 240 -23.42 0.67 -16.12
C ASN A 240 -23.26 -0.54 -15.19
N ALA A 241 -22.55 -1.58 -15.66
CA ALA A 241 -22.36 -2.80 -14.90
C ALA A 241 -21.28 -2.68 -13.81
N PHE A 242 -20.22 -1.90 -14.10
CA PHE A 242 -19.08 -1.71 -13.20
C PHE A 242 -18.75 -0.21 -13.07
N PRO A 243 -19.56 0.57 -12.35
CA PRO A 243 -19.39 2.01 -12.21
C PRO A 243 -18.12 2.39 -11.42
N PHE A 244 -17.73 3.66 -11.42
CA PHE A 244 -16.63 4.15 -10.60
C PHE A 244 -16.83 3.76 -9.12
N MET A 245 -15.75 3.31 -8.47
CA MET A 245 -15.75 2.72 -7.14
C MET A 245 -16.49 1.37 -7.01
N ALA A 246 -16.78 0.69 -8.11
CA ALA A 246 -17.22 -0.71 -8.05
C ALA A 246 -16.07 -1.65 -7.73
N CYS A 247 -16.40 -2.79 -7.10
CA CYS A 247 -15.49 -3.90 -6.89
C CYS A 247 -16.23 -5.24 -7.05
N GLY A 248 -15.50 -6.26 -7.45
CA GLY A 248 -16.08 -7.59 -7.60
C GLY A 248 -15.06 -8.67 -7.92
N THR A 249 -15.52 -9.90 -7.93
CA THR A 249 -14.77 -11.04 -8.45
C THR A 249 -15.23 -11.28 -9.87
N ILE A 250 -14.29 -11.37 -10.78
CA ILE A 250 -14.50 -11.64 -12.20
C ILE A 250 -13.70 -12.87 -12.63
N LEU A 251 -14.04 -13.42 -13.77
CA LEU A 251 -13.26 -14.46 -14.45
C LEU A 251 -12.45 -13.85 -15.58
N ILE A 252 -11.18 -14.25 -15.67
CA ILE A 252 -10.24 -13.77 -16.68
C ILE A 252 -9.41 -14.92 -17.23
N CYS A 253 -8.84 -14.74 -18.42
CA CYS A 253 -7.88 -15.68 -19.03
C CYS A 253 -8.38 -17.14 -19.03
N GLY A 254 -9.67 -17.36 -19.33
CA GLY A 254 -10.25 -18.68 -19.42
C GLY A 254 -10.55 -19.35 -18.08
N GLY A 255 -11.02 -18.56 -17.08
CA GLY A 255 -11.54 -19.10 -15.82
C GLY A 255 -10.73 -18.80 -14.57
N LEU A 256 -9.66 -18.00 -14.67
CA LEU A 256 -8.93 -17.53 -13.49
C LEU A 256 -9.77 -16.51 -12.73
N LYS A 257 -10.02 -16.76 -11.45
CA LYS A 257 -10.69 -15.78 -10.58
C LYS A 257 -9.74 -14.62 -10.25
N ALA A 258 -10.18 -13.40 -10.55
CA ALA A 258 -9.52 -12.16 -10.19
C ALA A 258 -10.48 -11.26 -9.38
N ARG A 259 -9.92 -10.44 -8.50
CA ARG A 259 -10.64 -9.31 -7.92
C ARG A 259 -10.42 -8.09 -8.79
N LEU A 260 -11.46 -7.39 -9.16
CA LEU A 260 -11.39 -6.16 -9.93
C LEU A 260 -11.96 -5.00 -9.12
N PHE A 261 -11.26 -3.87 -9.15
CA PHE A 261 -11.64 -2.63 -8.49
C PHE A 261 -11.57 -1.50 -9.50
N ARG A 262 -12.65 -0.73 -9.64
CA ARG A 262 -12.64 0.45 -10.50
C ARG A 262 -12.28 1.68 -9.70
N ILE A 263 -11.01 1.81 -9.43
CA ILE A 263 -10.41 2.91 -8.65
C ILE A 263 -9.27 3.53 -9.45
N SER A 264 -8.96 4.79 -9.16
CA SER A 264 -7.93 5.52 -9.87
C SER A 264 -7.09 6.36 -8.92
N PHE A 265 -5.80 6.09 -8.89
CA PHE A 265 -4.83 6.92 -8.21
C PHE A 265 -4.14 7.91 -9.15
N SER A 266 -4.05 7.57 -10.44
CA SER A 266 -3.45 8.41 -11.50
C SER A 266 -4.35 9.54 -11.97
N GLY A 267 -5.66 9.49 -11.66
CA GLY A 267 -6.65 10.43 -12.19
C GLY A 267 -7.24 10.06 -13.56
N GLU A 268 -6.73 9.01 -14.20
CA GLU A 268 -7.26 8.47 -15.45
C GLU A 268 -8.40 7.46 -15.22
N LEU A 269 -9.06 7.02 -16.30
CA LEU A 269 -9.85 5.80 -16.24
C LEU A 269 -8.92 4.67 -15.81
N ALA A 270 -9.19 4.07 -14.66
CA ALA A 270 -8.30 3.06 -14.12
C ALA A 270 -9.05 1.94 -13.41
N TYR A 271 -8.39 0.81 -13.39
CA TYR A 271 -8.79 -0.38 -12.67
C TYR A 271 -7.59 -0.94 -11.91
N GLU A 272 -7.84 -1.57 -10.78
CA GLU A 272 -6.86 -2.44 -10.16
C GLU A 272 -7.37 -3.88 -10.26
N ILE A 273 -6.52 -4.76 -10.78
CA ILE A 273 -6.82 -6.18 -10.93
C ILE A 273 -5.88 -7.00 -10.05
N ALA A 274 -6.45 -7.84 -9.19
CA ALA A 274 -5.70 -8.67 -8.26
C ALA A 274 -5.96 -10.16 -8.55
N VAL A 275 -4.87 -10.89 -8.76
CA VAL A 275 -4.86 -12.34 -8.97
C VAL A 275 -4.07 -13.03 -7.87
N PRO A 276 -4.24 -14.35 -7.63
CA PRO A 276 -3.37 -15.07 -6.71
C PRO A 276 -1.89 -14.86 -7.08
N ALA A 277 -1.05 -14.61 -6.09
CA ALA A 277 0.34 -14.16 -6.26
C ALA A 277 1.18 -15.03 -7.22
N ARG A 278 0.93 -16.34 -7.23
CA ARG A 278 1.59 -17.30 -8.13
C ARG A 278 1.42 -16.98 -9.62
N TYR A 279 0.39 -16.22 -9.98
CA TYR A 279 0.10 -15.82 -11.36
C TYR A 279 0.64 -14.42 -11.71
N GLY A 280 1.30 -13.73 -10.77
CA GLY A 280 1.67 -12.33 -10.96
C GLY A 280 2.55 -12.08 -12.17
N ASN A 281 3.60 -12.89 -12.38
CA ASN A 281 4.45 -12.72 -13.56
C ASN A 281 3.68 -13.03 -14.87
N ALA A 282 2.87 -14.08 -14.88
CA ALA A 282 2.04 -14.43 -16.04
C ALA A 282 0.99 -13.35 -16.33
N MET A 283 0.37 -12.79 -15.28
CA MET A 283 -0.60 -11.72 -15.42
C MET A 283 0.02 -10.44 -15.99
N MET A 284 1.22 -10.06 -15.54
CA MET A 284 1.94 -8.93 -16.12
C MET A 284 2.22 -9.15 -17.62
N CYS A 285 2.69 -10.35 -17.99
CA CYS A 285 2.89 -10.70 -19.40
C CYS A 285 1.58 -10.63 -20.20
N ALA A 286 0.48 -11.14 -19.65
CA ALA A 286 -0.82 -11.11 -20.33
C ALA A 286 -1.36 -9.70 -20.53
N LEU A 287 -1.22 -8.84 -19.50
CA LEU A 287 -1.60 -7.42 -19.58
C LEU A 287 -0.80 -6.69 -20.65
N MET A 288 0.52 -6.89 -20.70
CA MET A 288 1.39 -6.28 -21.71
C MET A 288 1.04 -6.76 -23.12
N ALA A 289 0.84 -8.05 -23.31
CA ALA A 289 0.44 -8.61 -24.61
C ALA A 289 -0.93 -8.11 -25.06
N ALA A 290 -1.92 -8.08 -24.17
CA ALA A 290 -3.27 -7.57 -24.48
C ALA A 290 -3.27 -6.08 -24.83
N GLY A 291 -2.33 -5.32 -24.29
CA GLY A 291 -2.21 -3.88 -24.49
C GLY A 291 -1.33 -3.48 -25.67
N GLU A 292 -0.67 -4.42 -26.35
CA GLU A 292 0.31 -4.11 -27.42
C GLU A 292 -0.27 -3.23 -28.53
N GLU A 293 -1.47 -3.53 -29.01
CA GLU A 293 -2.14 -2.71 -30.06
C GLU A 293 -2.47 -1.28 -29.59
N PHE A 294 -2.52 -1.05 -28.28
CA PHE A 294 -2.77 0.27 -27.68
C PHE A 294 -1.46 1.00 -27.35
N GLY A 295 -0.30 0.41 -27.62
CA GLY A 295 0.99 0.96 -27.21
C GLY A 295 1.14 1.03 -25.70
N VAL A 296 0.74 -0.05 -25.00
CA VAL A 296 0.81 -0.15 -23.55
C VAL A 296 2.23 0.08 -23.02
N THR A 297 2.35 0.80 -21.91
CA THR A 297 3.62 0.99 -21.23
C THR A 297 3.57 0.46 -19.78
N ALA A 298 4.66 -0.13 -19.33
CA ALA A 298 4.86 -0.28 -17.90
C ALA A 298 5.32 1.06 -17.33
N TYR A 299 4.83 1.44 -16.16
CA TYR A 299 5.25 2.65 -15.48
C TYR A 299 5.59 2.40 -14.01
N GLY A 300 6.55 3.16 -13.51
CA GLY A 300 7.06 3.01 -12.17
C GLY A 300 6.43 3.96 -11.16
N THR A 301 7.01 3.92 -9.93
CA THR A 301 6.53 4.73 -8.80
C THR A 301 6.74 6.23 -9.02
N GLU A 302 7.75 6.65 -9.81
CA GLU A 302 7.97 8.07 -10.11
C GLU A 302 6.86 8.62 -11.01
N ALA A 303 6.52 7.93 -12.10
CA ALA A 303 5.41 8.33 -12.96
C ALA A 303 4.08 8.31 -12.21
N LEU A 304 3.86 7.29 -11.36
CA LEU A 304 2.70 7.24 -10.47
C LEU A 304 2.66 8.45 -9.54
N GLY A 305 3.83 8.83 -8.97
CA GLY A 305 4.01 9.99 -8.11
C GLY A 305 3.63 11.30 -8.81
N VAL A 306 4.06 11.51 -10.06
CA VAL A 306 3.68 12.68 -10.87
C VAL A 306 2.16 12.73 -11.07
N MET A 307 1.58 11.64 -11.55
CA MET A 307 0.15 11.60 -11.90
C MET A 307 -0.77 11.79 -10.69
N ARG A 308 -0.42 11.22 -9.52
CA ARG A 308 -1.22 11.39 -8.30
C ARG A 308 -1.17 12.84 -7.78
N ILE A 309 -0.01 13.53 -7.93
CA ILE A 309 0.14 14.94 -7.56
C ILE A 309 -0.75 15.81 -8.46
N GLU A 310 -0.72 15.59 -9.76
CA GLU A 310 -1.60 16.30 -10.71
C GLU A 310 -3.09 16.10 -10.37
N LYS A 311 -3.46 14.92 -9.86
CA LYS A 311 -4.83 14.64 -9.41
C LYS A 311 -5.14 15.21 -8.04
N GLY A 312 -4.14 15.45 -7.20
CA GLY A 312 -4.30 15.92 -5.82
C GLY A 312 -4.53 14.79 -4.82
N HIS A 313 -4.08 13.58 -5.13
CA HIS A 313 -4.14 12.46 -4.18
C HIS A 313 -2.93 12.50 -3.22
N VAL A 314 -3.18 12.23 -1.95
CA VAL A 314 -2.14 12.12 -0.92
C VAL A 314 -1.37 10.82 -1.06
N ALA A 315 -0.14 10.80 -0.58
CA ALA A 315 0.70 9.62 -0.51
C ALA A 315 1.54 9.64 0.78
N SER A 316 2.41 8.65 0.96
CA SER A 316 3.20 8.47 2.19
C SER A 316 4.01 9.71 2.61
N ASN A 317 4.43 10.57 1.68
CA ASN A 317 5.18 11.78 2.02
C ASN A 317 4.33 12.80 2.76
N GLU A 318 3.05 12.90 2.43
CA GLU A 318 2.10 13.79 3.09
C GLU A 318 1.56 13.16 4.38
N LEU A 319 1.54 11.82 4.44
CA LEU A 319 1.14 11.03 5.63
C LEU A 319 2.36 10.80 6.54
N ASN A 320 2.97 11.88 6.98
CA ASN A 320 4.26 11.88 7.68
C ASN A 320 4.14 11.80 9.22
N GLY A 321 2.94 11.53 9.74
CA GLY A 321 2.69 11.46 11.18
C GLY A 321 2.57 12.81 11.89
N GLN A 322 2.46 13.91 11.14
CA GLN A 322 2.33 15.27 11.67
C GLN A 322 1.17 16.05 11.03
N THR A 323 0.51 15.49 10.01
CA THR A 323 -0.55 16.17 9.27
C THR A 323 -1.93 15.67 9.66
N THR A 324 -2.85 16.62 9.86
CA THR A 324 -4.26 16.34 10.11
C THR A 324 -5.04 16.19 8.80
N ALA A 325 -6.22 15.57 8.86
CA ALA A 325 -7.10 15.46 7.71
C ALA A 325 -7.45 16.83 7.08
N ARG A 326 -7.60 17.87 7.91
CA ARG A 326 -7.89 19.22 7.43
C ARG A 326 -6.72 19.83 6.65
N GLN A 327 -5.50 19.67 7.13
CA GLN A 327 -4.29 20.14 6.44
C GLN A 327 -4.06 19.45 5.09
N LEU A 328 -4.48 18.19 4.98
CA LEU A 328 -4.44 17.44 3.72
C LEU A 328 -5.60 17.74 2.76
N GLY A 329 -6.50 18.66 3.11
CA GLY A 329 -7.71 18.93 2.32
C GLY A 329 -8.79 17.85 2.43
N LEU A 330 -8.61 16.88 3.32
CA LEU A 330 -9.50 15.73 3.52
C LEU A 330 -10.50 15.92 4.68
N GLY A 331 -10.63 17.14 5.21
CA GLY A 331 -11.52 17.43 6.35
C GLY A 331 -12.98 17.03 6.14
N ARG A 332 -13.47 17.03 4.88
CA ARG A 332 -14.83 16.59 4.55
C ARG A 332 -15.05 15.08 4.74
N MET A 333 -13.98 14.31 4.83
CA MET A 333 -14.06 12.87 5.06
C MET A 333 -14.27 12.51 6.53
N VAL A 334 -13.96 13.43 7.44
CA VAL A 334 -14.23 13.24 8.86
C VAL A 334 -15.74 13.40 9.09
N SER A 335 -16.40 12.29 9.41
CA SER A 335 -17.86 12.30 9.63
C SER A 335 -18.21 13.06 10.91
N GLN A 336 -19.17 13.98 10.79
CA GLN A 336 -19.77 14.67 11.93
C GLN A 336 -20.99 13.92 12.50
N LYS A 337 -21.32 12.76 11.92
CA LYS A 337 -22.52 11.99 12.27
C LYS A 337 -22.21 10.74 13.08
N LYS A 338 -20.94 10.47 13.30
CA LYS A 338 -20.52 9.39 14.17
C LYS A 338 -20.50 9.86 15.60
N ASP A 339 -20.98 8.99 16.49
CA ASP A 339 -20.73 9.19 17.90
C ASP A 339 -19.22 9.16 18.14
N SER A 340 -18.73 10.03 19.01
CA SER A 340 -17.33 10.00 19.45
C SER A 340 -17.05 8.64 20.07
N ILE A 341 -15.96 8.02 19.65
CA ILE A 341 -15.48 6.78 20.23
C ILE A 341 -14.89 7.06 21.61
#